data_fbffb608448c6da67485444b74f46845
#
_entry.id   fbffb608448c6da67485444b74f46845
#
_cell.length_a   1.000
_cell.length_b   1.000
_cell.length_c   1.000
_cell.angle_alpha   90.00
_cell.angle_beta   90.00
_cell.angle_gamma   90.00
#
_symmetry.space_group_name_H-M   'P 1'
#
loop_
_entity.id
_entity.type
_entity.pdbx_description
1 polymer ?
#
loop_
_entity_poly.entity_id
_entity_poly.type
_entity_poly.pdbx_seq_one_letter_code
_entity_poly.pdbx_strand_id
1 'polypeptide(L)'
;MADVRQPRAAGRSTINSLVLPNPIGRRAIVVGAGSFGTAIAVLLARGGLRTTLQTRTEEQAEQLRESHENARYLPGIKLPQELRIESVESGLSRGEIIFLGLPSRAITETVAELEARGLRRRVPIVAMSKGLVPPDGQLPSRVLAQRFGPLRVACIGGPAHAQEMVNDGAALVVASENENVANLIQQVFLRAGVVCEKTLDPVGVELGGVAKNAAALAAGATEAQGLNAAGAAAGHIFAEVWDYAARLGARPQSLLGLAGIGDLVATALAPHSRNRRAGELLAAGVPPAEIPARVGQAIEAMETVPLLARALSLAGVQAPVTSGLSQLIAGELPLDEWTQLVRTTVPSTSRWRGQTSRAVTARMRDAMRFKGTTSLPPESDS
;
A
#
# COMPACT_ATOMS: atom_id res chain seq x y z
N MET A 1 -28.29 -31.72 -41.59
CA MET A 1 -27.49 -30.50 -41.77
C MET A 1 -28.20 -29.36 -41.06
N ALA A 2 -27.80 -29.07 -39.82
CA ALA A 2 -28.40 -28.02 -39.00
C ALA A 2 -27.45 -26.82 -38.98
N ASP A 3 -28.00 -25.70 -39.41
CA ASP A 3 -27.31 -24.41 -39.55
C ASP A 3 -27.04 -23.80 -38.19
N VAL A 4 -25.72 -23.72 -37.80
CA VAL A 4 -25.29 -23.11 -36.56
C VAL A 4 -25.07 -21.62 -36.79
N ARG A 5 -26.05 -20.79 -36.41
CA ARG A 5 -25.93 -19.34 -36.42
C ARG A 5 -25.02 -18.86 -35.33
N GLN A 6 -23.92 -18.20 -35.70
CA GLN A 6 -23.02 -17.48 -34.81
C GLN A 6 -23.73 -16.31 -34.11
N PRO A 7 -23.48 -16.05 -32.83
CA PRO A 7 -24.03 -14.88 -32.13
C PRO A 7 -23.33 -13.59 -32.58
N ARG A 8 -24.15 -12.59 -32.93
CA ARG A 8 -23.72 -11.23 -33.27
C ARG A 8 -22.98 -10.58 -32.10
N ALA A 9 -21.84 -9.96 -32.38
CA ALA A 9 -21.07 -9.16 -31.49
C ALA A 9 -21.91 -8.08 -30.79
N ALA A 10 -21.95 -8.14 -29.47
CA ALA A 10 -22.59 -7.13 -28.63
C ALA A 10 -21.85 -5.80 -28.73
N GLY A 11 -22.62 -4.73 -28.72
CA GLY A 11 -22.22 -3.37 -28.99
C GLY A 11 -21.04 -2.86 -28.18
N ARG A 12 -20.17 -2.09 -28.83
CA ARG A 12 -19.15 -1.25 -28.22
C ARG A 12 -19.84 -0.29 -27.26
N SER A 13 -19.58 -0.48 -25.95
CA SER A 13 -19.90 0.50 -24.94
C SER A 13 -19.10 1.78 -25.25
N THR A 14 -19.78 2.83 -25.62
CA THR A 14 -19.23 4.18 -25.69
C THR A 14 -18.91 4.66 -24.28
N ILE A 15 -17.66 4.43 -23.88
CA ILE A 15 -17.10 5.09 -22.69
C ILE A 15 -17.06 6.58 -23.02
N ASN A 16 -17.93 7.34 -22.36
CA ASN A 16 -17.92 8.80 -22.37
C ASN A 16 -16.49 9.27 -22.08
N SER A 17 -15.84 9.87 -23.07
CA SER A 17 -14.51 10.43 -22.97
C SER A 17 -14.58 11.71 -22.13
N LEU A 18 -14.58 11.56 -20.81
CA LEU A 18 -14.10 12.63 -19.93
C LEU A 18 -12.67 12.94 -20.38
N VAL A 19 -12.45 14.17 -20.85
CA VAL A 19 -11.10 14.65 -21.20
C VAL A 19 -10.28 14.69 -19.92
N LEU A 20 -9.67 13.55 -19.60
CA LEU A 20 -8.75 13.42 -18.48
C LEU A 20 -7.50 14.25 -18.81
N PRO A 21 -6.94 14.97 -17.85
CA PRO A 21 -5.75 15.78 -18.08
C PRO A 21 -4.63 14.90 -18.63
N ASN A 22 -4.18 15.21 -19.85
CA ASN A 22 -3.14 14.44 -20.52
C ASN A 22 -1.82 14.54 -19.73
N PRO A 23 -1.25 13.44 -19.21
CA PRO A 23 0.02 13.47 -18.50
C PRO A 23 1.25 13.55 -19.41
N ILE A 24 1.11 13.40 -20.73
CA ILE A 24 2.25 13.43 -21.67
C ILE A 24 3.00 14.75 -21.56
N GLY A 25 4.33 14.65 -21.47
CA GLY A 25 5.23 15.79 -21.38
C GLY A 25 5.24 16.51 -20.04
N ARG A 26 4.42 16.09 -19.06
CA ARG A 26 4.52 16.57 -17.67
C ARG A 26 5.84 16.15 -17.06
N ARG A 27 6.31 16.98 -16.13
CA ARG A 27 7.57 16.74 -15.42
C ARG A 27 7.28 16.05 -14.09
N ALA A 28 7.73 14.81 -13.99
CA ALA A 28 7.71 14.06 -12.74
C ALA A 28 9.11 14.09 -12.10
N ILE A 29 9.15 14.30 -10.78
CA ILE A 29 10.37 14.13 -10.00
C ILE A 29 10.12 12.99 -9.01
N VAL A 30 11.00 11.99 -9.04
CA VAL A 30 11.03 10.89 -8.08
C VAL A 30 12.18 11.14 -7.12
N VAL A 31 11.88 11.43 -5.88
CA VAL A 31 12.86 11.66 -4.82
C VAL A 31 13.17 10.32 -4.15
N GLY A 32 14.41 9.86 -4.27
CA GLY A 32 14.89 8.60 -3.71
C GLY A 32 15.15 7.51 -4.76
N ALA A 33 16.41 7.17 -4.95
CA ALA A 33 16.89 6.15 -5.88
C ALA A 33 17.06 4.76 -5.23
N GLY A 34 16.12 4.37 -4.36
CA GLY A 34 15.95 2.99 -3.88
C GLY A 34 15.31 2.10 -4.94
N SER A 35 15.10 0.81 -4.65
CA SER A 35 14.52 -0.15 -5.61
C SER A 35 13.20 0.34 -6.20
N PHE A 36 12.24 0.69 -5.35
CA PHE A 36 10.90 1.11 -5.79
C PHE A 36 10.92 2.48 -6.47
N GLY A 37 11.66 3.45 -5.94
CA GLY A 37 11.80 4.77 -6.56
C GLY A 37 12.44 4.71 -7.95
N THR A 38 13.49 3.91 -8.12
CA THR A 38 14.13 3.69 -9.43
C THR A 38 13.16 3.02 -10.41
N ALA A 39 12.45 1.98 -9.99
CA ALA A 39 11.48 1.29 -10.84
C ALA A 39 10.35 2.23 -11.30
N ILE A 40 9.79 3.03 -10.39
CA ILE A 40 8.77 4.04 -10.73
C ILE A 40 9.35 5.06 -11.73
N ALA A 41 10.56 5.58 -11.51
CA ALA A 41 11.18 6.53 -12.42
C ALA A 41 11.36 5.95 -13.84
N VAL A 42 11.81 4.70 -13.95
CA VAL A 42 11.92 3.98 -15.24
C VAL A 42 10.57 3.88 -15.93
N LEU A 43 9.52 3.45 -15.21
CA LEU A 43 8.17 3.31 -15.77
C LEU A 43 7.59 4.65 -16.23
N LEU A 44 7.73 5.71 -15.41
CA LEU A 44 7.26 7.04 -15.77
C LEU A 44 7.95 7.59 -17.03
N ALA A 45 9.25 7.37 -17.17
CA ALA A 45 10.01 7.74 -18.37
C ALA A 45 9.52 6.95 -19.59
N ARG A 46 9.38 5.61 -19.50
CA ARG A 46 8.80 4.76 -20.56
C ARG A 46 7.37 5.17 -20.92
N GLY A 47 6.60 5.65 -19.96
CA GLY A 47 5.24 6.16 -20.16
C GLY A 47 5.16 7.57 -20.79
N GLY A 48 6.30 8.17 -21.15
CA GLY A 48 6.37 9.45 -21.86
C GLY A 48 6.34 10.69 -20.97
N LEU A 49 6.59 10.57 -19.67
CA LEU A 49 6.81 11.72 -18.79
C LEU A 49 8.27 12.17 -18.84
N ARG A 50 8.50 13.46 -18.70
CA ARG A 50 9.84 14.02 -18.48
C ARG A 50 10.24 13.75 -17.03
N THR A 51 10.84 12.60 -16.79
CA THR A 51 11.11 12.11 -15.44
C THR A 51 12.53 12.46 -15.00
N THR A 52 12.64 12.92 -13.75
CA THR A 52 13.92 13.08 -13.04
C THR A 52 13.94 12.16 -11.83
N LEU A 53 14.94 11.30 -11.71
CA LEU A 53 15.24 10.51 -10.51
C LEU A 53 16.25 11.28 -9.67
N GLN A 54 15.89 11.60 -8.43
CA GLN A 54 16.78 12.27 -7.49
C GLN A 54 17.43 11.30 -6.52
N THR A 55 18.74 11.29 -6.51
CA THR A 55 19.60 10.57 -5.55
C THR A 55 19.88 11.45 -4.33
N ARG A 56 20.37 10.84 -3.25
CA ARG A 56 20.73 11.57 -2.03
C ARG A 56 21.97 12.44 -2.19
N THR A 57 22.94 11.96 -2.96
CA THR A 57 24.23 12.65 -3.18
C THR A 57 24.52 12.77 -4.66
N GLU A 58 25.40 13.72 -5.03
CA GLU A 58 25.83 13.91 -6.41
C GLU A 58 26.70 12.73 -6.90
N GLU A 59 27.53 12.14 -6.04
CA GLU A 59 28.34 10.96 -6.39
C GLU A 59 27.45 9.78 -6.82
N GLN A 60 26.33 9.57 -6.11
CA GLN A 60 25.37 8.55 -6.53
C GLN A 60 24.71 8.91 -7.87
N ALA A 61 24.43 10.18 -8.12
CA ALA A 61 23.86 10.62 -9.41
C ALA A 61 24.84 10.38 -10.56
N GLU A 62 26.12 10.73 -10.38
CA GLU A 62 27.18 10.48 -11.36
C GLU A 62 27.33 9.00 -11.66
N GLN A 63 27.44 8.17 -10.62
CA GLN A 63 27.53 6.71 -10.79
C GLN A 63 26.37 6.14 -11.60
N LEU A 64 25.14 6.58 -11.37
CA LEU A 64 23.96 6.12 -12.10
C LEU A 64 23.93 6.65 -13.55
N ARG A 65 24.44 7.88 -13.79
CA ARG A 65 24.58 8.44 -15.16
C ARG A 65 25.60 7.66 -15.98
N GLU A 66 26.73 7.31 -15.38
CA GLU A 66 27.81 6.57 -16.06
C GLU A 66 27.43 5.11 -16.34
N SER A 67 26.86 4.41 -15.33
CA SER A 67 26.53 2.98 -15.46
C SER A 67 25.25 2.72 -16.25
N HIS A 68 24.36 3.70 -16.36
CA HIS A 68 22.99 3.54 -16.87
C HIS A 68 22.24 2.37 -16.21
N GLU A 69 22.56 2.08 -14.94
CA GLU A 69 21.97 1.02 -14.16
C GLU A 69 22.08 1.31 -12.66
N ASN A 70 21.03 1.00 -11.90
CA ASN A 70 21.08 1.02 -10.44
C ASN A 70 21.33 -0.40 -9.91
N ALA A 71 22.55 -0.93 -10.15
CA ALA A 71 22.89 -2.31 -9.84
C ALA A 71 22.72 -2.68 -8.36
N ARG A 72 22.83 -1.71 -7.44
CA ARG A 72 22.64 -1.94 -6.01
C ARG A 72 21.17 -2.18 -5.63
N TYR A 73 20.24 -1.48 -6.25
CA TYR A 73 18.85 -1.46 -5.86
C TYR A 73 17.86 -2.03 -6.88
N LEU A 74 18.26 -2.07 -8.17
CA LEU A 74 17.45 -2.59 -9.27
C LEU A 74 18.36 -3.23 -10.32
N PRO A 75 19.07 -4.33 -9.96
CA PRO A 75 20.05 -4.96 -10.85
C PRO A 75 19.39 -5.50 -12.14
N GLY A 76 20.13 -5.42 -13.24
CA GLY A 76 19.70 -5.93 -14.56
C GLY A 76 18.70 -5.03 -15.30
N ILE A 77 18.30 -3.91 -14.73
CA ILE A 77 17.40 -2.95 -15.39
C ILE A 77 18.20 -1.76 -15.90
N LYS A 78 18.24 -1.59 -17.22
CA LYS A 78 18.84 -0.40 -17.82
C LYS A 78 17.94 0.81 -17.67
N LEU A 79 18.52 1.91 -17.22
CA LEU A 79 17.83 3.19 -17.08
C LEU A 79 17.61 3.80 -18.48
N PRO A 80 16.38 4.27 -18.80
CA PRO A 80 16.10 4.94 -20.07
C PRO A 80 16.99 6.16 -20.30
N GLN A 81 17.41 6.41 -21.52
CA GLN A 81 18.24 7.57 -21.86
C GLN A 81 17.52 8.91 -21.57
N GLU A 82 16.19 8.93 -21.65
CA GLU A 82 15.36 10.08 -21.38
C GLU A 82 15.20 10.35 -19.87
N LEU A 83 15.56 9.39 -19.01
CA LEU A 83 15.50 9.54 -17.57
C LEU A 83 16.64 10.44 -17.09
N ARG A 84 16.29 11.61 -16.58
CA ARG A 84 17.28 12.50 -15.95
C ARG A 84 17.62 11.98 -14.56
N ILE A 85 18.89 12.05 -14.22
CA ILE A 85 19.42 11.66 -12.92
C ILE A 85 20.12 12.87 -12.33
N GLU A 86 19.65 13.31 -11.17
CA GLU A 86 20.14 14.50 -10.48
C GLU A 86 20.22 14.20 -8.97
N SER A 87 21.01 14.98 -8.23
CA SER A 87 20.94 14.93 -6.77
C SER A 87 19.77 15.74 -6.24
N VAL A 88 19.44 15.56 -4.95
CA VAL A 88 18.39 16.33 -4.27
C VAL A 88 18.66 17.84 -4.25
N GLU A 89 19.90 18.26 -4.47
CA GLU A 89 20.33 19.66 -4.52
C GLU A 89 19.75 20.43 -5.73
N SER A 90 19.40 19.74 -6.83
CA SER A 90 18.75 20.35 -8.00
C SER A 90 17.33 20.88 -7.72
N GLY A 91 16.80 20.62 -6.53
CA GLY A 91 15.52 21.14 -6.08
C GLY A 91 14.30 20.52 -6.77
N LEU A 92 13.13 21.15 -6.56
CA LEU A 92 11.83 20.62 -6.99
C LEU A 92 11.04 21.60 -7.89
N SER A 93 11.58 22.80 -8.14
CA SER A 93 10.85 23.90 -8.82
C SER A 93 10.31 23.56 -10.20
N ARG A 94 10.94 22.61 -10.89
CA ARG A 94 10.53 22.14 -12.22
C ARG A 94 9.47 21.05 -12.19
N GLY A 95 9.26 20.39 -11.04
CA GLY A 95 8.32 19.28 -10.90
C GLY A 95 6.85 19.72 -11.06
N GLU A 96 6.06 18.89 -11.70
CA GLU A 96 4.60 19.03 -11.81
C GLU A 96 3.87 17.89 -11.06
N ILE A 97 4.61 16.84 -10.73
CA ILE A 97 4.20 15.74 -9.84
C ILE A 97 5.47 15.30 -9.09
N ILE A 98 5.38 15.17 -7.77
CA ILE A 98 6.51 14.73 -6.94
C ILE A 98 6.17 13.36 -6.34
N PHE A 99 7.02 12.37 -6.57
CA PHE A 99 6.93 11.04 -5.99
C PHE A 99 7.99 10.89 -4.91
N LEU A 100 7.59 10.48 -3.70
CA LEU A 100 8.50 10.29 -2.57
C LEU A 100 8.79 8.80 -2.38
N GLY A 101 9.86 8.31 -2.98
CA GLY A 101 10.37 6.94 -2.88
C GLY A 101 11.34 6.75 -1.71
N LEU A 102 10.94 7.22 -0.53
CA LEU A 102 11.76 7.28 0.68
C LEU A 102 11.23 6.31 1.74
N PRO A 103 12.07 5.82 2.65
CA PRO A 103 11.61 5.13 3.85
C PRO A 103 10.68 6.03 4.66
N SER A 104 9.65 5.47 5.32
CA SER A 104 8.68 6.25 6.09
C SER A 104 9.31 7.10 7.19
N ARG A 105 10.41 6.63 7.82
CA ARG A 105 11.16 7.39 8.82
C ARG A 105 11.75 8.72 8.31
N ALA A 106 11.99 8.84 7.00
CA ALA A 106 12.54 10.05 6.40
C ALA A 106 11.46 11.09 6.02
N ILE A 107 10.18 10.76 6.12
CA ILE A 107 9.08 11.63 5.67
C ILE A 107 9.05 12.94 6.44
N THR A 108 9.20 12.91 7.77
CA THR A 108 9.13 14.13 8.60
C THR A 108 10.22 15.15 8.22
N GLU A 109 11.46 14.67 8.07
CA GLU A 109 12.59 15.51 7.64
C GLU A 109 12.36 16.03 6.23
N THR A 110 12.00 15.15 5.29
CA THR A 110 11.71 15.52 3.92
C THR A 110 10.60 16.58 3.81
N VAL A 111 9.53 16.46 4.58
CA VAL A 111 8.42 17.44 4.62
C VAL A 111 8.94 18.83 5.00
N ALA A 112 9.85 18.93 5.97
CA ALA A 112 10.44 20.21 6.38
C ALA A 112 11.26 20.85 5.26
N GLU A 113 11.88 20.05 4.40
CA GLU A 113 12.77 20.52 3.34
C GLU A 113 12.06 20.81 2.01
N LEU A 114 10.91 20.16 1.72
CA LEU A 114 10.28 20.22 0.40
C LEU A 114 10.03 21.67 -0.09
N GLU A 115 9.63 22.59 0.79
CA GLU A 115 9.40 23.99 0.43
C GLU A 115 10.71 24.71 0.14
N ALA A 116 11.75 24.50 0.96
CA ALA A 116 13.07 25.08 0.75
C ALA A 116 13.69 24.60 -0.57
N ARG A 117 13.37 23.38 -0.99
CA ARG A 117 13.79 22.80 -2.27
C ARG A 117 12.94 23.27 -3.47
N GLY A 118 12.06 24.27 -3.28
CA GLY A 118 11.29 24.90 -4.34
C GLY A 118 10.01 24.15 -4.74
N LEU A 119 9.41 23.35 -3.83
CA LEU A 119 8.11 22.73 -4.08
C LEU A 119 7.04 23.79 -4.33
N ARG A 120 6.50 23.81 -5.54
CA ARG A 120 5.46 24.79 -5.92
C ARG A 120 4.11 24.45 -5.29
N ARG A 121 3.34 25.49 -4.96
CA ARG A 121 1.93 25.36 -4.53
C ARG A 121 1.12 24.61 -5.59
N ARG A 122 0.21 23.74 -5.19
CA ARG A 122 -0.68 22.90 -6.05
C ARG A 122 -0.02 21.74 -6.78
N VAL A 123 1.30 21.52 -6.65
CA VAL A 123 1.93 20.31 -7.21
C VAL A 123 1.50 19.09 -6.38
N PRO A 124 0.97 18.02 -6.99
CA PRO A 124 0.67 16.78 -6.28
C PRO A 124 1.92 16.14 -5.70
N ILE A 125 1.78 15.58 -4.49
CA ILE A 125 2.84 14.85 -3.78
C ILE A 125 2.32 13.43 -3.54
N VAL A 126 3.10 12.43 -3.96
CA VAL A 126 2.73 11.02 -3.90
C VAL A 126 3.65 10.29 -2.93
N ALA A 127 3.12 9.83 -1.80
CA ALA A 127 3.83 8.96 -0.87
C ALA A 127 3.90 7.54 -1.43
N MET A 128 5.08 6.91 -1.39
CA MET A 128 5.30 5.56 -1.90
C MET A 128 5.81 4.59 -0.82
N SER A 129 6.01 5.06 0.42
CA SER A 129 6.46 4.23 1.54
C SER A 129 5.34 3.34 2.07
N LYS A 130 5.68 2.10 2.40
CA LYS A 130 4.75 1.09 2.98
C LYS A 130 5.03 0.89 4.47
N GLY A 131 5.20 1.97 5.23
CA GLY A 131 5.49 1.96 6.66
C GLY A 131 4.87 3.14 7.37
N LEU A 132 5.07 3.22 8.67
CA LEU A 132 4.57 4.29 9.53
C LEU A 132 5.67 5.30 9.87
N VAL A 133 5.28 6.54 10.11
CA VAL A 133 6.19 7.64 10.43
C VAL A 133 6.38 7.72 11.96
N PRO A 134 7.63 7.65 12.47
CA PRO A 134 7.88 7.81 13.90
C PRO A 134 7.57 9.24 14.38
N PRO A 135 7.38 9.47 15.72
CA PRO A 135 7.46 8.45 16.78
C PRO A 135 6.12 7.71 17.03
N ASP A 136 4.97 8.23 16.57
CA ASP A 136 3.65 7.77 16.97
C ASP A 136 2.98 6.85 15.93
N GLY A 137 3.67 6.50 14.86
CA GLY A 137 3.13 5.62 13.84
C GLY A 137 2.08 6.29 12.95
N GLN A 138 2.30 7.55 12.58
CA GLN A 138 1.42 8.26 11.65
C GLN A 138 1.56 7.73 10.22
N LEU A 139 0.49 7.86 9.44
CA LEU A 139 0.51 7.54 8.00
C LEU A 139 1.30 8.60 7.23
N PRO A 140 2.17 8.23 6.29
CA PRO A 140 2.92 9.16 5.45
C PRO A 140 2.04 10.22 4.78
N SER A 141 0.88 9.80 4.21
CA SER A 141 -0.06 10.71 3.57
C SER A 141 -0.64 11.73 4.55
N ARG A 142 -0.89 11.35 5.80
CA ARG A 142 -1.38 12.28 6.84
C ARG A 142 -0.34 13.31 7.23
N VAL A 143 0.91 12.90 7.41
CA VAL A 143 2.03 13.83 7.70
C VAL A 143 2.19 14.86 6.57
N LEU A 144 2.14 14.40 5.32
CA LEU A 144 2.15 15.29 4.15
C LEU A 144 0.92 16.21 4.10
N ALA A 145 -0.27 15.67 4.39
CA ALA A 145 -1.53 16.41 4.35
C ALA A 145 -1.60 17.51 5.44
N GLN A 146 -1.06 17.26 6.62
CA GLN A 146 -0.97 18.25 7.69
C GLN A 146 -0.18 19.50 7.25
N ARG A 147 0.88 19.30 6.47
CA ARG A 147 1.73 20.41 6.01
C ARG A 147 1.24 21.06 4.71
N PHE A 148 0.80 20.24 3.75
CA PHE A 148 0.55 20.72 2.38
C PHE A 148 -0.93 20.76 2.01
N GLY A 149 -1.80 20.27 2.87
CA GLY A 149 -3.23 20.09 2.63
C GLY A 149 -3.56 18.76 1.93
N PRO A 150 -4.70 18.12 2.30
CA PRO A 150 -5.04 16.77 1.84
C PRO A 150 -5.30 16.69 0.33
N LEU A 151 -5.81 17.78 -0.27
CA LEU A 151 -6.24 17.80 -1.67
C LEU A 151 -5.10 17.71 -2.70
N ARG A 152 -3.85 17.71 -2.27
CA ARG A 152 -2.69 17.54 -3.17
C ARG A 152 -1.83 16.33 -2.83
N VAL A 153 -2.26 15.53 -1.86
CA VAL A 153 -1.54 14.34 -1.42
C VAL A 153 -2.20 13.09 -1.96
N ALA A 154 -1.37 12.17 -2.43
CA ALA A 154 -1.76 10.81 -2.79
C ALA A 154 -0.79 9.81 -2.18
N CYS A 155 -1.20 8.55 -2.10
CA CYS A 155 -0.32 7.43 -1.79
C CYS A 155 -0.51 6.30 -2.79
N ILE A 156 0.44 5.36 -2.81
CA ILE A 156 0.43 4.20 -3.69
C ILE A 156 0.55 2.93 -2.85
N GLY A 157 -0.27 1.92 -3.18
CA GLY A 157 -0.20 0.56 -2.66
C GLY A 157 -0.32 -0.48 -3.75
N GLY A 158 -0.44 -1.74 -3.37
CA GLY A 158 -0.65 -2.88 -4.26
C GLY A 158 0.59 -3.72 -4.53
N PRO A 159 0.40 -4.91 -5.16
CA PRO A 159 1.46 -5.85 -5.47
C PRO A 159 2.38 -5.29 -6.57
N ALA A 160 3.58 -4.88 -6.17
CA ALA A 160 4.54 -4.25 -7.07
C ALA A 160 5.97 -4.48 -6.58
N HIS A 161 6.50 -5.64 -6.82
CA HIS A 161 7.93 -5.90 -6.65
C HIS A 161 8.69 -5.16 -7.74
N ALA A 162 9.67 -4.34 -7.34
CA ALA A 162 10.29 -3.36 -8.22
C ALA A 162 10.81 -3.94 -9.55
N GLN A 163 11.49 -5.08 -9.51
CA GLN A 163 12.05 -5.73 -10.69
C GLN A 163 10.99 -6.35 -11.59
N GLU A 164 10.02 -7.08 -11.00
CA GLU A 164 8.89 -7.66 -11.72
C GLU A 164 8.03 -6.57 -12.36
N MET A 165 7.76 -5.49 -11.61
CA MET A 165 6.96 -4.37 -12.10
C MET A 165 7.53 -3.75 -13.38
N VAL A 166 8.86 -3.67 -13.51
CA VAL A 166 9.51 -3.09 -14.69
C VAL A 166 9.58 -4.07 -15.87
N ASN A 167 9.66 -5.37 -15.61
CA ASN A 167 9.77 -6.42 -16.62
C ASN A 167 8.41 -6.97 -17.07
N ASP A 168 7.55 -7.27 -16.11
CA ASP A 168 6.34 -8.08 -16.32
C ASP A 168 5.04 -7.29 -16.03
N GLY A 169 5.19 -6.07 -15.50
CA GLY A 169 4.07 -5.24 -15.08
C GLY A 169 3.70 -5.44 -13.61
N ALA A 170 2.70 -4.69 -13.17
CA ALA A 170 2.17 -4.74 -11.82
C ALA A 170 0.72 -4.25 -11.79
N ALA A 171 0.07 -4.44 -10.64
CA ALA A 171 -1.22 -3.82 -10.33
C ALA A 171 -1.05 -2.91 -9.11
N LEU A 172 -1.19 -1.59 -9.33
CA LEU A 172 -1.10 -0.58 -8.30
C LEU A 172 -2.48 -0.08 -7.88
N VAL A 173 -2.53 0.50 -6.69
CA VAL A 173 -3.67 1.31 -6.22
C VAL A 173 -3.14 2.69 -5.90
N VAL A 174 -3.73 3.72 -6.50
CA VAL A 174 -3.50 5.10 -6.09
C VAL A 174 -4.66 5.57 -5.24
N ALA A 175 -4.36 6.20 -4.11
CA ALA A 175 -5.36 6.78 -3.23
C ALA A 175 -5.09 8.27 -2.99
N SER A 176 -6.14 9.09 -3.03
CA SER A 176 -6.10 10.50 -2.68
C SER A 176 -7.49 10.96 -2.26
N GLU A 177 -7.59 11.86 -1.30
CA GLU A 177 -8.88 12.51 -0.97
C GLU A 177 -9.39 13.42 -2.11
N ASN A 178 -8.53 13.75 -3.07
CA ASN A 178 -8.88 14.52 -4.26
C ASN A 178 -8.97 13.60 -5.48
N GLU A 179 -10.18 13.40 -6.00
CA GLU A 179 -10.43 12.55 -7.15
C GLU A 179 -9.63 12.97 -8.41
N ASN A 180 -9.42 14.27 -8.63
CA ASN A 180 -8.63 14.75 -9.77
C ASN A 180 -7.15 14.36 -9.65
N VAL A 181 -6.60 14.36 -8.44
CA VAL A 181 -5.23 13.89 -8.19
C VAL A 181 -5.16 12.37 -8.38
N ALA A 182 -6.11 11.62 -7.84
CA ALA A 182 -6.18 10.16 -8.04
C ALA A 182 -6.28 9.81 -9.53
N ASN A 183 -7.15 10.50 -10.28
CA ASN A 183 -7.30 10.33 -11.73
C ASN A 183 -6.00 10.64 -12.47
N LEU A 184 -5.34 11.76 -12.16
CA LEU A 184 -4.08 12.14 -12.80
C LEU A 184 -3.01 11.07 -12.61
N ILE A 185 -2.80 10.60 -11.37
CA ILE A 185 -1.78 9.60 -11.06
C ILE A 185 -2.13 8.24 -11.68
N GLN A 186 -3.41 7.84 -11.65
CA GLN A 186 -3.88 6.63 -12.33
C GLN A 186 -3.53 6.66 -13.83
N GLN A 187 -3.82 7.78 -14.52
CA GLN A 187 -3.50 7.92 -15.94
C GLN A 187 -2.01 7.87 -16.23
N VAL A 188 -1.20 8.42 -15.33
CA VAL A 188 0.26 8.33 -15.41
C VAL A 188 0.72 6.86 -15.43
N PHE A 189 0.23 6.03 -14.51
CA PHE A 189 0.60 4.61 -14.43
C PHE A 189 0.03 3.77 -15.58
N LEU A 190 -1.22 3.98 -15.96
CA LEU A 190 -1.82 3.27 -17.10
C LEU A 190 -1.04 3.51 -18.40
N ARG A 191 -0.52 4.73 -18.61
CA ARG A 191 0.36 5.04 -19.76
C ARG A 191 1.74 4.39 -19.65
N ALA A 192 2.24 4.23 -18.45
CA ALA A 192 3.47 3.49 -18.20
C ALA A 192 3.31 1.96 -18.34
N GLY A 193 2.14 1.47 -18.74
CA GLY A 193 1.85 0.05 -18.91
C GLY A 193 1.55 -0.68 -17.58
N VAL A 194 1.29 0.07 -16.50
CA VAL A 194 0.97 -0.50 -15.18
C VAL A 194 -0.53 -0.40 -14.93
N VAL A 195 -1.17 -1.52 -14.63
CA VAL A 195 -2.57 -1.52 -14.17
C VAL A 195 -2.67 -0.71 -12.88
N CYS A 196 -3.59 0.24 -12.83
CA CYS A 196 -3.74 1.12 -11.67
C CYS A 196 -5.20 1.34 -11.34
N GLU A 197 -5.61 0.85 -10.17
CA GLU A 197 -6.89 1.18 -9.53
C GLU A 197 -6.78 2.53 -8.82
N LYS A 198 -7.91 3.25 -8.69
CA LYS A 198 -7.97 4.48 -7.89
C LYS A 198 -9.01 4.36 -6.78
N THR A 199 -8.74 5.01 -5.66
CA THR A 199 -9.67 5.10 -4.53
C THR A 199 -9.56 6.45 -3.83
N LEU A 200 -10.59 6.82 -3.04
CA LEU A 200 -10.57 8.01 -2.17
C LEU A 200 -10.23 7.64 -0.71
N ASP A 201 -9.58 6.49 -0.51
CA ASP A 201 -9.23 5.96 0.80
C ASP A 201 -7.70 5.79 0.98
N PRO A 202 -6.94 6.89 1.20
CA PRO A 202 -5.51 6.80 1.48
C PRO A 202 -5.20 5.98 2.73
N VAL A 203 -6.06 6.06 3.76
CA VAL A 203 -5.89 5.34 5.02
C VAL A 203 -5.87 3.84 4.80
N GLY A 204 -6.87 3.31 4.10
CA GLY A 204 -6.97 1.89 3.83
C GLY A 204 -5.82 1.36 2.96
N VAL A 205 -5.37 2.13 1.97
CA VAL A 205 -4.26 1.75 1.09
C VAL A 205 -2.93 1.71 1.85
N GLU A 206 -2.62 2.72 2.66
CA GLU A 206 -1.37 2.74 3.45
C GLU A 206 -1.37 1.65 4.55
N LEU A 207 -2.49 1.50 5.28
CA LEU A 207 -2.60 0.45 6.31
C LEU A 207 -2.60 -0.96 5.70
N GLY A 208 -3.12 -1.15 4.49
CA GLY A 208 -2.95 -2.41 3.74
C GLY A 208 -1.48 -2.75 3.52
N GLY A 209 -0.68 -1.78 3.08
CA GLY A 209 0.76 -1.93 2.91
C GLY A 209 1.51 -2.19 4.22
N VAL A 210 1.09 -1.57 5.32
CA VAL A 210 1.61 -1.81 6.69
C VAL A 210 1.26 -3.23 7.15
N ALA A 211 0.00 -3.61 7.03
CA ALA A 211 -0.49 -4.92 7.44
C ALA A 211 0.24 -6.06 6.74
N LYS A 212 0.43 -5.96 5.41
CA LYS A 212 1.10 -7.02 4.65
C LYS A 212 2.57 -7.20 5.05
N ASN A 213 3.28 -6.11 5.39
CA ASN A 213 4.68 -6.19 5.83
C ASN A 213 4.79 -6.87 7.20
N ALA A 214 3.92 -6.49 8.15
CA ALA A 214 3.83 -7.12 9.47
C ALA A 214 3.40 -8.59 9.39
N ALA A 215 2.39 -8.90 8.56
CA ALA A 215 1.89 -10.25 8.34
C ALA A 215 2.94 -11.16 7.69
N ALA A 216 3.73 -10.66 6.74
CA ALA A 216 4.80 -11.43 6.11
C ALA A 216 5.90 -11.80 7.12
N LEU A 217 6.28 -10.87 8.01
CA LEU A 217 7.23 -11.14 9.08
C LEU A 217 6.67 -12.15 10.09
N ALA A 218 5.41 -11.98 10.51
CA ALA A 218 4.72 -12.90 11.42
C ALA A 218 4.60 -14.32 10.83
N ALA A 219 4.26 -14.43 9.54
CA ALA A 219 4.19 -15.71 8.84
C ALA A 219 5.56 -16.40 8.82
N GLY A 220 6.65 -15.66 8.48
CA GLY A 220 8.00 -16.20 8.51
C GLY A 220 8.42 -16.69 9.91
N ALA A 221 8.04 -15.96 10.97
CA ALA A 221 8.36 -16.34 12.35
C ALA A 221 7.61 -17.60 12.83
N THR A 222 6.51 -17.99 12.17
CA THR A 222 5.69 -19.14 12.55
C THR A 222 5.72 -20.29 11.53
N GLU A 223 6.39 -20.13 10.40
CA GLU A 223 6.38 -21.11 9.30
C GLU A 223 6.89 -22.50 9.71
N ALA A 224 7.93 -22.55 10.55
CA ALA A 224 8.46 -23.81 11.09
C ALA A 224 7.42 -24.62 11.90
N GLN A 225 6.34 -23.97 12.36
CA GLN A 225 5.22 -24.61 13.08
C GLN A 225 4.09 -25.06 12.14
N GLY A 226 4.26 -24.84 10.83
CA GLY A 226 3.31 -25.22 9.78
C GLY A 226 2.53 -24.05 9.18
N LEU A 227 2.00 -24.25 7.98
CA LEU A 227 1.28 -23.24 7.21
C LEU A 227 0.03 -22.70 7.91
N ASN A 228 -0.63 -23.53 8.74
CA ASN A 228 -1.79 -23.08 9.53
C ASN A 228 -1.37 -22.02 10.56
N ALA A 229 -0.23 -22.19 11.22
CA ALA A 229 0.30 -21.21 12.16
C ALA A 229 0.68 -19.90 11.46
N ALA A 230 1.35 -19.99 10.30
CA ALA A 230 1.68 -18.83 9.48
C ALA A 230 0.42 -18.06 9.00
N GLY A 231 -0.59 -18.79 8.53
CA GLY A 231 -1.87 -18.23 8.14
C GLY A 231 -2.63 -17.57 9.30
N ALA A 232 -2.62 -18.19 10.49
CA ALA A 232 -3.23 -17.63 11.69
C ALA A 232 -2.54 -16.32 12.12
N ALA A 233 -1.20 -16.30 12.17
CA ALA A 233 -0.45 -15.11 12.53
C ALA A 233 -0.73 -13.95 11.57
N ALA A 234 -0.67 -14.19 10.25
CA ALA A 234 -1.01 -13.19 9.25
C ALA A 234 -2.46 -12.70 9.37
N GLY A 235 -3.41 -13.61 9.58
CA GLY A 235 -4.82 -13.30 9.72
C GLY A 235 -5.13 -12.44 10.94
N HIS A 236 -4.51 -12.73 12.09
CA HIS A 236 -4.63 -11.89 13.30
C HIS A 236 -4.11 -10.47 13.07
N ILE A 237 -2.92 -10.33 12.48
CA ILE A 237 -2.34 -9.01 12.15
C ILE A 237 -3.30 -8.21 11.27
N PHE A 238 -3.82 -8.81 10.18
CA PHE A 238 -4.77 -8.13 9.30
C PHE A 238 -6.05 -7.72 10.03
N ALA A 239 -6.55 -8.57 10.91
CA ALA A 239 -7.76 -8.30 11.68
C ALA A 239 -7.54 -7.14 12.69
N GLU A 240 -6.41 -7.11 13.39
CA GLU A 240 -6.06 -6.05 14.33
C GLU A 240 -5.83 -4.71 13.61
N VAL A 241 -5.15 -4.74 12.45
CA VAL A 241 -4.98 -3.55 11.60
C VAL A 241 -6.32 -3.07 11.03
N TRP A 242 -7.23 -3.99 10.67
CA TRP A 242 -8.57 -3.60 10.21
C TRP A 242 -9.35 -2.85 11.30
N ASP A 243 -9.31 -3.32 12.56
CA ASP A 243 -9.99 -2.63 13.65
C ASP A 243 -9.48 -1.19 13.83
N TYR A 244 -8.19 -0.96 13.61
CA TYR A 244 -7.59 0.38 13.58
C TYR A 244 -8.00 1.18 12.35
N ALA A 245 -7.89 0.60 11.18
CA ALA A 245 -8.23 1.23 9.90
C ALA A 245 -9.68 1.71 9.87
N ALA A 246 -10.61 0.87 10.36
CA ALA A 246 -12.03 1.20 10.45
C ALA A 246 -12.30 2.40 11.36
N ARG A 247 -11.58 2.53 12.49
CA ARG A 247 -11.67 3.71 13.37
C ARG A 247 -11.17 4.99 12.69
N LEU A 248 -10.24 4.86 11.77
CA LEU A 248 -9.72 5.97 10.97
C LEU A 248 -10.55 6.29 9.72
N GLY A 249 -11.65 5.55 9.49
CA GLY A 249 -12.58 5.74 8.38
C GLY A 249 -12.18 5.01 7.09
N ALA A 250 -11.26 4.05 7.14
CA ALA A 250 -10.88 3.23 5.99
C ALA A 250 -12.05 2.35 5.49
N ARG A 251 -11.98 2.00 4.21
CA ARG A 251 -12.96 1.13 3.56
C ARG A 251 -12.46 -0.30 3.51
N PRO A 252 -13.33 -1.32 3.75
CA PRO A 252 -12.93 -2.73 3.69
C PRO A 252 -12.27 -3.11 2.36
N GLN A 253 -12.75 -2.53 1.24
CA GLN A 253 -12.25 -2.82 -0.10
C GLN A 253 -10.75 -2.52 -0.26
N SER A 254 -10.23 -1.50 0.43
CA SER A 254 -8.80 -1.17 0.37
C SER A 254 -7.92 -2.26 0.99
N LEU A 255 -8.35 -2.85 2.12
CA LEU A 255 -7.61 -3.95 2.76
C LEU A 255 -7.85 -5.30 2.08
N LEU A 256 -9.07 -5.56 1.60
CA LEU A 256 -9.43 -6.82 0.92
C LEU A 256 -9.00 -6.85 -0.56
N GLY A 257 -8.71 -5.68 -1.14
CA GLY A 257 -8.30 -5.54 -2.54
C GLY A 257 -6.79 -5.66 -2.75
N LEU A 258 -6.34 -5.02 -3.84
CA LEU A 258 -4.93 -5.06 -4.29
C LEU A 258 -3.96 -4.53 -3.23
N ALA A 259 -4.31 -3.43 -2.52
CA ALA A 259 -3.40 -2.78 -1.58
C ALA A 259 -3.13 -3.59 -0.30
N GLY A 260 -4.05 -4.45 0.11
CA GLY A 260 -3.92 -5.30 1.29
C GLY A 260 -3.67 -6.76 0.93
N ILE A 261 -4.76 -7.53 0.71
CA ILE A 261 -4.66 -8.98 0.46
C ILE A 261 -3.85 -9.28 -0.81
N GLY A 262 -4.04 -8.52 -1.90
CA GLY A 262 -3.27 -8.73 -3.13
C GLY A 262 -1.76 -8.60 -2.91
N ASP A 263 -1.33 -7.54 -2.21
CA ASP A 263 0.10 -7.32 -1.89
C ASP A 263 0.62 -8.33 -0.85
N LEU A 264 -0.24 -8.80 0.09
CA LEU A 264 0.13 -9.87 1.01
C LEU A 264 0.42 -11.18 0.27
N VAL A 265 -0.48 -11.60 -0.63
CA VAL A 265 -0.31 -12.85 -1.40
C VAL A 265 0.95 -12.78 -2.24
N ALA A 266 1.17 -11.68 -2.97
CA ALA A 266 2.39 -11.47 -3.74
C ALA A 266 3.66 -11.53 -2.86
N THR A 267 3.61 -10.95 -1.65
CA THR A 267 4.74 -10.96 -0.71
C THR A 267 4.97 -12.33 -0.08
N ALA A 268 3.91 -13.06 0.24
CA ALA A 268 3.98 -14.41 0.83
C ALA A 268 4.52 -15.44 -0.16
N LEU A 269 4.17 -15.33 -1.44
CA LEU A 269 4.63 -16.22 -2.51
C LEU A 269 6.04 -15.86 -3.01
N ALA A 270 6.52 -14.64 -2.74
CA ALA A 270 7.84 -14.21 -3.22
C ALA A 270 8.98 -14.93 -2.50
N PRO A 271 9.83 -15.68 -3.21
CA PRO A 271 10.95 -16.43 -2.60
C PRO A 271 11.94 -15.54 -1.85
N HIS A 272 12.03 -14.28 -2.27
CA HIS A 272 12.98 -13.29 -1.75
C HIS A 272 12.30 -12.21 -0.88
N SER A 273 11.17 -12.52 -0.26
CA SER A 273 10.51 -11.60 0.67
C SER A 273 11.39 -11.31 1.89
N ARG A 274 11.90 -10.08 1.97
CA ARG A 274 12.77 -9.63 3.07
C ARG A 274 12.08 -9.69 4.42
N ASN A 275 10.80 -9.33 4.47
CA ASN A 275 10.01 -9.34 5.70
C ASN A 275 9.80 -10.79 6.19
N ARG A 276 9.45 -11.73 5.28
CA ARG A 276 9.34 -13.15 5.60
C ARG A 276 10.69 -13.70 6.10
N ARG A 277 11.78 -13.42 5.36
CA ARG A 277 13.12 -13.85 5.75
C ARG A 277 13.54 -13.34 7.12
N ALA A 278 13.18 -12.11 7.46
CA ALA A 278 13.42 -11.58 8.81
C ALA A 278 12.67 -12.38 9.89
N GLY A 279 11.41 -12.77 9.62
CA GLY A 279 10.65 -13.65 10.52
C GLY A 279 11.31 -15.01 10.70
N GLU A 280 11.78 -15.65 9.62
CA GLU A 280 12.52 -16.91 9.68
C GLU A 280 13.79 -16.80 10.54
N LEU A 281 14.53 -15.68 10.42
CA LEU A 281 15.73 -15.43 11.21
C LEU A 281 15.40 -15.20 12.70
N LEU A 282 14.29 -14.48 13.00
CA LEU A 282 13.79 -14.36 14.37
C LEU A 282 13.47 -15.73 14.96
N ALA A 283 12.77 -16.59 14.21
CA ALA A 283 12.43 -17.94 14.62
C ALA A 283 13.68 -18.83 14.84
N ALA A 284 14.74 -18.58 14.07
CA ALA A 284 16.03 -19.26 14.25
C ALA A 284 16.87 -18.70 15.44
N GLY A 285 16.32 -17.78 16.23
CA GLY A 285 17.00 -17.20 17.39
C GLY A 285 18.09 -16.17 17.04
N VAL A 286 18.08 -15.64 15.81
CA VAL A 286 19.02 -14.59 15.43
C VAL A 286 18.66 -13.30 16.16
N PRO A 287 19.62 -12.66 16.87
CA PRO A 287 19.37 -11.40 17.53
C PRO A 287 18.78 -10.35 16.58
N PRO A 288 17.69 -9.65 16.95
CA PRO A 288 17.02 -8.68 16.06
C PRO A 288 17.95 -7.63 15.46
N ALA A 289 18.94 -7.19 16.22
CA ALA A 289 19.95 -6.22 15.76
C ALA A 289 20.84 -6.73 14.60
N GLU A 290 21.02 -8.05 14.47
CA GLU A 290 21.84 -8.65 13.42
C GLU A 290 21.05 -8.92 12.13
N ILE A 291 19.72 -9.01 12.20
CA ILE A 291 18.87 -9.43 11.09
C ILE A 291 19.02 -8.51 9.85
N PRO A 292 19.06 -7.17 9.99
CA PRO A 292 19.25 -6.29 8.82
C PRO A 292 20.55 -6.56 8.06
N ALA A 293 21.63 -6.85 8.77
CA ALA A 293 22.92 -7.18 8.17
C ALA A 293 22.88 -8.53 7.44
N ARG A 294 22.18 -9.53 8.00
CA ARG A 294 22.02 -10.86 7.38
C ARG A 294 21.11 -10.86 6.16
N VAL A 295 20.11 -9.98 6.12
CA VAL A 295 19.23 -9.78 4.95
C VAL A 295 19.90 -8.91 3.87
N GLY A 296 20.86 -8.06 4.26
CA GLY A 296 21.64 -7.20 3.36
C GLY A 296 20.89 -5.96 2.83
N GLN A 297 19.64 -5.77 3.23
CA GLN A 297 18.80 -4.65 2.81
C GLN A 297 17.87 -4.23 3.96
N ALA A 298 17.28 -3.03 3.84
CA ALA A 298 16.30 -2.55 4.80
C ALA A 298 15.06 -3.46 4.88
N ILE A 299 14.60 -3.72 6.09
CA ILE A 299 13.45 -4.58 6.40
C ILE A 299 12.38 -3.68 7.02
N GLU A 300 11.41 -3.29 6.19
CA GLU A 300 10.38 -2.34 6.62
C GLU A 300 9.56 -2.84 7.82
N ALA A 301 9.28 -4.15 7.90
CA ALA A 301 8.50 -4.71 9.00
C ALA A 301 9.15 -4.53 10.36
N MET A 302 10.49 -4.67 10.47
CA MET A 302 11.21 -4.52 11.74
C MET A 302 11.08 -3.10 12.33
N GLU A 303 11.00 -2.09 11.47
CA GLU A 303 10.78 -0.70 11.89
C GLU A 303 9.28 -0.40 12.09
N THR A 304 8.42 -1.00 11.26
CA THR A 304 6.99 -0.66 11.20
C THR A 304 6.17 -1.35 12.29
N VAL A 305 6.50 -2.60 12.68
CA VAL A 305 5.71 -3.35 13.68
C VAL A 305 5.71 -2.67 15.05
N PRO A 306 6.82 -2.17 15.60
CA PRO A 306 6.79 -1.41 16.86
C PRO A 306 5.94 -0.14 16.77
N LEU A 307 6.03 0.59 15.66
CA LEU A 307 5.20 1.79 15.43
C LEU A 307 3.71 1.44 15.27
N LEU A 308 3.40 0.32 14.62
CA LEU A 308 2.04 -0.18 14.48
C LEU A 308 1.46 -0.56 15.84
N ALA A 309 2.19 -1.33 16.65
CA ALA A 309 1.75 -1.70 18.00
C ALA A 309 1.48 -0.46 18.85
N ARG A 310 2.35 0.57 18.78
CA ARG A 310 2.14 1.85 19.43
C ARG A 310 0.88 2.58 18.93
N ALA A 311 0.70 2.68 17.61
CA ALA A 311 -0.47 3.35 17.02
C ALA A 311 -1.79 2.65 17.39
N LEU A 312 -1.81 1.31 17.38
CA LEU A 312 -2.95 0.51 17.82
C LEU A 312 -3.28 0.77 19.30
N SER A 313 -2.25 0.77 20.17
CA SER A 313 -2.40 1.06 21.60
C SER A 313 -2.95 2.46 21.84
N LEU A 314 -2.39 3.49 21.21
CA LEU A 314 -2.86 4.88 21.31
C LEU A 314 -4.31 5.04 20.83
N ALA A 315 -4.73 4.25 19.85
CA ALA A 315 -6.11 4.22 19.37
C ALA A 315 -7.04 3.35 20.24
N GLY A 316 -6.56 2.72 21.30
CA GLY A 316 -7.33 1.82 22.16
C GLY A 316 -7.79 0.53 21.45
N VAL A 317 -7.05 0.07 20.44
CA VAL A 317 -7.31 -1.19 19.75
C VAL A 317 -6.63 -2.33 20.50
N GLN A 318 -7.39 -3.38 20.79
CA GLN A 318 -6.83 -4.61 21.35
C GLN A 318 -6.11 -5.38 20.24
N ALA A 319 -4.78 -5.45 20.34
CA ALA A 319 -3.91 -6.04 19.33
C ALA A 319 -2.82 -6.93 19.96
N PRO A 320 -3.21 -8.02 20.63
CA PRO A 320 -2.27 -8.85 21.37
C PRO A 320 -1.20 -9.49 20.47
N VAL A 321 -1.56 -9.90 19.25
CA VAL A 321 -0.62 -10.55 18.33
C VAL A 321 0.39 -9.55 17.77
N THR A 322 -0.06 -8.36 17.35
CA THR A 322 0.84 -7.29 16.87
C THR A 322 1.72 -6.76 18.00
N SER A 323 1.18 -6.56 19.20
CA SER A 323 1.95 -6.10 20.37
C SER A 323 2.99 -7.13 20.80
N GLY A 324 2.61 -8.42 20.84
CA GLY A 324 3.55 -9.49 21.12
C GLY A 324 4.64 -9.63 20.06
N LEU A 325 4.32 -9.43 18.77
CA LEU A 325 5.31 -9.40 17.69
C LEU A 325 6.30 -8.23 17.87
N SER A 326 5.83 -7.08 18.33
CA SER A 326 6.69 -5.95 18.68
C SER A 326 7.64 -6.29 19.83
N GLN A 327 7.15 -6.97 20.88
CA GLN A 327 7.96 -7.42 22.00
C GLN A 327 8.98 -8.50 21.58
N LEU A 328 8.58 -9.41 20.67
CA LEU A 328 9.51 -10.39 20.10
C LEU A 328 10.66 -9.70 19.33
N ILE A 329 10.34 -8.68 18.53
CA ILE A 329 11.36 -7.86 17.84
C ILE A 329 12.27 -7.11 18.85
N ALA A 330 11.73 -6.68 19.96
CA ALA A 330 12.51 -6.03 21.03
C ALA A 330 13.34 -7.02 21.86
N GLY A 331 13.13 -8.34 21.71
CA GLY A 331 13.75 -9.38 22.54
C GLY A 331 13.15 -9.48 23.96
N GLU A 332 11.98 -8.89 24.17
CA GLU A 332 11.27 -8.84 25.46
C GLU A 332 10.30 -10.03 25.65
N LEU A 333 9.86 -10.66 24.56
CA LEU A 333 8.97 -11.80 24.57
C LEU A 333 9.60 -12.96 23.79
N PRO A 334 9.72 -14.17 24.39
CA PRO A 334 10.20 -15.36 23.69
C PRO A 334 9.27 -15.78 22.54
N LEU A 335 9.83 -16.45 21.52
CA LEU A 335 9.09 -16.88 20.34
C LEU A 335 7.93 -17.84 20.68
N ASP A 336 8.16 -18.78 21.58
CA ASP A 336 7.17 -19.77 22.01
C ASP A 336 5.98 -19.11 22.73
N GLU A 337 6.22 -18.12 23.56
CA GLU A 337 5.17 -17.34 24.21
C GLU A 337 4.37 -16.53 23.17
N TRP A 338 5.04 -15.89 22.22
CA TRP A 338 4.34 -15.17 21.15
C TRP A 338 3.52 -16.13 20.28
N THR A 339 4.06 -17.29 19.91
CA THR A 339 3.32 -18.27 19.12
C THR A 339 2.12 -18.85 19.89
N GLN A 340 2.20 -18.92 21.21
CA GLN A 340 1.06 -19.27 22.05
C GLN A 340 -0.03 -18.17 21.97
N LEU A 341 0.32 -16.89 21.98
CA LEU A 341 -0.64 -15.81 21.74
C LEU A 341 -1.33 -15.95 20.39
N VAL A 342 -0.60 -16.28 19.32
CA VAL A 342 -1.20 -16.51 17.99
C VAL A 342 -2.24 -17.63 18.03
N ARG A 343 -1.97 -18.71 18.78
CA ARG A 343 -2.85 -19.89 18.87
C ARG A 343 -4.07 -19.68 19.77
N THR A 344 -3.96 -18.85 20.79
CA THR A 344 -5.01 -18.68 21.81
C THR A 344 -5.81 -17.41 21.67
N THR A 345 -5.36 -16.45 20.86
CA THR A 345 -6.10 -15.21 20.61
C THR A 345 -7.40 -15.51 19.87
N VAL A 346 -8.52 -15.19 20.50
CA VAL A 346 -9.84 -15.25 19.88
C VAL A 346 -10.21 -13.84 19.39
N PRO A 347 -10.52 -13.66 18.10
CA PRO A 347 -10.95 -12.38 17.58
C PRO A 347 -12.15 -11.84 18.32
N SER A 348 -12.13 -10.55 18.70
CA SER A 348 -13.24 -9.91 19.40
C SER A 348 -14.55 -10.01 18.61
N THR A 349 -15.63 -10.48 19.25
CA THR A 349 -16.99 -10.54 18.65
C THR A 349 -17.56 -9.16 18.35
N SER A 350 -16.98 -8.08 18.90
CA SER A 350 -17.38 -6.70 18.61
C SER A 350 -17.12 -6.31 17.14
N ARG A 351 -16.22 -7.00 16.44
CA ARG A 351 -15.97 -6.81 15.00
C ARG A 351 -17.22 -6.96 14.14
N TRP A 352 -18.18 -7.76 14.58
CA TRP A 352 -19.41 -8.06 13.83
C TRP A 352 -20.64 -7.25 14.27
N ARG A 353 -20.56 -6.52 15.39
CA ARG A 353 -21.72 -5.77 15.95
C ARG A 353 -21.91 -4.37 15.37
N GLY A 354 -20.98 -3.85 14.55
CA GLY A 354 -20.92 -2.43 14.21
C GLY A 354 -21.89 -1.93 13.15
N GLN A 355 -22.49 -2.78 12.29
CA GLN A 355 -23.31 -2.30 11.17
C GLN A 355 -24.66 -3.03 10.95
N THR A 356 -24.93 -4.15 11.59
CA THR A 356 -26.10 -4.97 11.28
C THR A 356 -27.33 -4.70 12.14
N SER A 357 -27.18 -4.12 13.33
CA SER A 357 -28.29 -4.11 14.30
C SER A 357 -29.34 -3.03 14.06
N ARG A 358 -29.01 -1.83 13.55
CA ARG A 358 -30.02 -0.77 13.37
C ARG A 358 -30.59 -0.68 11.95
N ALA A 359 -29.77 -0.82 10.93
CA ALA A 359 -30.23 -0.69 9.54
C ALA A 359 -30.96 -1.95 9.02
N VAL A 360 -30.51 -3.15 9.42
CA VAL A 360 -31.16 -4.41 9.03
C VAL A 360 -32.47 -4.58 9.76
N THR A 361 -32.55 -4.24 11.06
CA THR A 361 -33.81 -4.32 11.83
C THR A 361 -34.84 -3.31 11.33
N ALA A 362 -34.43 -2.12 10.89
CA ALA A 362 -35.34 -1.14 10.27
C ALA A 362 -35.86 -1.64 8.91
N ARG A 363 -34.99 -2.13 8.03
CA ARG A 363 -35.38 -2.69 6.72
C ARG A 363 -36.23 -3.97 6.85
N MET A 364 -35.96 -4.84 7.80
CA MET A 364 -36.82 -6.01 8.07
C MET A 364 -38.18 -5.61 8.62
N ARG A 365 -38.30 -4.60 9.49
CA ARG A 365 -39.59 -4.09 9.94
C ARG A 365 -40.40 -3.47 8.82
N ASP A 366 -39.78 -2.73 7.91
CA ASP A 366 -40.46 -2.16 6.75
C ASP A 366 -40.88 -3.23 5.75
N ALA A 367 -40.05 -4.25 5.50
CA ALA A 367 -40.43 -5.38 4.64
C ALA A 367 -41.56 -6.25 5.21
N MET A 368 -41.65 -6.37 6.53
CA MET A 368 -42.78 -7.07 7.20
C MET A 368 -44.06 -6.24 7.21
N ARG A 369 -43.98 -4.92 7.22
CA ARG A 369 -45.17 -4.05 7.09
C ARG A 369 -45.80 -4.10 5.72
N PHE A 370 -45.03 -4.33 4.65
CA PHE A 370 -45.55 -4.43 3.26
C PHE A 370 -46.23 -5.76 2.94
N LYS A 371 -46.08 -6.83 3.75
CA LYS A 371 -46.73 -8.13 3.53
C LYS A 371 -48.11 -8.25 4.22
N GLY A 372 -48.60 -7.23 4.88
CA GLY A 372 -49.86 -7.25 5.65
C GLY A 372 -51.09 -6.68 4.94
N THR A 373 -51.01 -6.24 3.67
CA THR A 373 -52.16 -5.65 2.93
C THR A 373 -52.27 -6.23 1.53
N THR A 374 -52.51 -7.53 1.42
CA THR A 374 -53.16 -8.13 0.23
C THR A 374 -54.43 -8.81 0.70
N SER A 375 -55.54 -8.03 0.75
CA SER A 375 -56.87 -8.57 0.79
C SER A 375 -57.15 -9.30 -0.52
N LEU A 376 -57.51 -10.56 -0.43
CA LEU A 376 -58.05 -11.35 -1.55
C LEU A 376 -59.35 -10.68 -2.06
N PRO A 377 -59.59 -10.63 -3.41
CA PRO A 377 -60.88 -10.20 -3.91
C PRO A 377 -61.93 -11.28 -3.62
N PRO A 378 -63.24 -10.88 -3.44
CA PRO A 378 -64.29 -11.83 -3.16
C PRO A 378 -64.58 -12.73 -4.35
N GLU A 379 -64.74 -14.04 -4.07
CA GLU A 379 -65.27 -14.99 -5.01
C GLU A 379 -66.65 -14.60 -5.49
N SER A 380 -66.85 -14.50 -6.81
CA SER A 380 -68.16 -14.31 -7.41
C SER A 380 -68.82 -15.70 -7.64
N ASP A 381 -69.90 -15.97 -6.89
CA ASP A 381 -70.87 -17.03 -7.22
C ASP A 381 -71.51 -16.76 -8.59
N SER A 382 -71.40 -17.72 -9.48
CA SER A 382 -72.43 -18.26 -10.40
C SER A 382 -71.86 -19.31 -11.36
#